data_dd3383fe407768faf2a182aecedca6f4
#
_entry.id   dd3383fe407768faf2a182aecedca6f4
#
_cell.length_a   1.000
_cell.length_b   1.000
_cell.length_c   1.000
_cell.angle_alpha   90.00
_cell.angle_beta   90.00
_cell.angle_gamma   90.00
#
_symmetry.space_group_name_H-M   'P 1'
#
loop_
_entity.id
_entity.type
_entity.pdbx_description
1 polymer ?
#
loop_
_entity_poly.entity_id
_entity_poly.type
_entity_poly.pdbx_seq_one_letter_code
_entity_poly.pdbx_strand_id
1 'polypeptide(L)'
;MKETKMKKLLSIVLLIAMLCTSVVALTACPKPGPSDSDINMDIDLSNNPNLKVLLPNSGKDENYLNTNSNALLVQELTGYVVDYDQLPADASSTLNTTFMNKTPYNLIKLTKDQFSDLVKDDALVDITDALAKFAPDILANISEESWDVVTVDGRIYGIPERASSDNIENPIVFNYDLMLKLNLDMPETLEEFEDVLAAMTNYLGKPALTFNKFTPLVHAISAAFGIHSFWQEYDGEVLFYMNAPRYNEYVEYMHSLYEKGYIDVEVSTNDDAACVNRFVNGFKANATGAKAGAYACSLWTVSSIVTSLQSNSIISNEDAAGDLTNYLGYLRALKENADDEEKVYRSSGYTYITAIPYYMAENAGYALDWMNSKIKDTATEDNFRQIVIGEEGKHWEKTSDGGYMPINPAFAEKDDAHIYLNGTNENKYTQYWLARVRKQPELFRAWSELMEDADEVGVYTIAAFTPPLADYNTYRSSVEEYAQTQFYVMLKDGAGILDSVLSQLNGNKGCDKATADINNWYKNVYTK
;
A
#
# COMPACT_ATOMS: atom_id res chain seq x y z
N MET A 1 -4.65 32.59 -15.55
CA MET A 1 -4.61 31.26 -16.20
C MET A 1 -3.42 31.06 -17.16
N LYS A 2 -2.97 32.03 -17.96
CA LYS A 2 -1.75 31.91 -18.79
C LYS A 2 -0.44 31.98 -17.98
N GLU A 3 -0.38 32.79 -16.93
CA GLU A 3 0.83 32.92 -16.09
C GLU A 3 1.13 31.66 -15.25
N THR A 4 0.12 30.96 -14.78
CA THR A 4 0.29 29.74 -13.98
C THR A 4 0.80 28.56 -14.84
N LYS A 5 0.36 28.47 -16.10
CA LYS A 5 0.89 27.47 -17.04
C LYS A 5 2.34 27.74 -17.44
N MET A 6 2.69 29.02 -17.59
CA MET A 6 4.06 29.40 -17.94
C MET A 6 5.04 29.20 -16.76
N LYS A 7 4.59 29.37 -15.52
CA LYS A 7 5.40 29.06 -14.32
C LYS A 7 5.61 27.55 -14.14
N LYS A 8 4.59 26.71 -14.39
CA LYS A 8 4.73 25.25 -14.39
C LYS A 8 5.66 24.74 -15.50
N LEU A 9 5.58 25.31 -16.71
CA LEU A 9 6.49 24.94 -17.80
C LEU A 9 7.94 25.37 -17.52
N LEU A 10 8.13 26.54 -16.87
CA LEU A 10 9.46 26.98 -16.46
C LEU A 10 10.04 26.13 -15.32
N SER A 11 9.20 25.63 -14.40
CA SER A 11 9.62 24.74 -13.33
C SER A 11 10.07 23.38 -13.87
N ILE A 12 9.35 22.83 -14.86
CA ILE A 12 9.72 21.57 -15.52
C ILE A 12 11.04 21.70 -16.30
N VAL A 13 11.24 22.82 -17.00
CA VAL A 13 12.50 23.09 -17.71
C VAL A 13 13.66 23.37 -16.75
N LEU A 14 13.40 23.99 -15.57
CA LEU A 14 14.42 24.17 -14.54
C LEU A 14 14.75 22.83 -13.84
N LEU A 15 13.79 21.92 -13.65
CA LEU A 15 14.02 20.59 -13.08
C LEU A 15 14.93 19.76 -13.98
N ILE A 16 14.69 19.77 -15.29
CA ILE A 16 15.57 19.11 -16.27
C ILE A 16 16.97 19.76 -16.28
N ALA A 17 17.06 21.08 -16.09
CA ALA A 17 18.34 21.79 -16.02
C ALA A 17 19.09 21.58 -14.70
N MET A 18 18.40 21.37 -13.57
CA MET A 18 19.02 21.05 -12.28
C MET A 18 19.51 19.60 -12.21
N LEU A 19 18.81 18.65 -12.84
CA LEU A 19 19.29 17.27 -13.02
C LEU A 19 20.61 17.22 -13.85
N CYS A 20 20.84 18.19 -14.74
CA CYS A 20 22.06 18.27 -15.54
C CYS A 20 23.23 19.02 -14.89
N THR A 21 23.05 19.72 -13.76
CA THR A 21 24.10 20.59 -13.19
C THR A 21 24.74 20.11 -11.89
N SER A 22 24.29 19.00 -11.30
CA SER A 22 24.89 18.41 -10.09
C SER A 22 25.99 17.37 -10.35
N VAL A 23 26.53 17.30 -11.56
CA VAL A 23 27.69 16.45 -11.88
C VAL A 23 28.98 17.23 -11.68
N VAL A 24 29.48 17.31 -10.44
CA VAL A 24 30.91 17.57 -10.17
C VAL A 24 31.40 16.64 -9.08
N ALA A 25 32.14 15.65 -9.55
CA ALA A 25 33.25 14.94 -8.92
C ALA A 25 32.96 13.97 -7.76
N LEU A 26 32.71 12.72 -8.11
CA LEU A 26 33.39 11.61 -7.45
C LEU A 26 33.80 10.61 -8.53
N THR A 27 35.10 10.49 -8.77
CA THR A 27 35.71 9.54 -9.69
C THR A 27 35.70 8.14 -9.06
N ALA A 28 34.57 7.46 -9.16
CA ALA A 28 34.53 6.01 -9.22
C ALA A 28 34.08 5.66 -10.63
N CYS A 29 34.84 4.87 -11.37
CA CYS A 29 34.45 4.41 -12.70
C CYS A 29 33.14 3.65 -12.56
N PRO A 30 32.01 4.12 -13.16
CA PRO A 30 30.81 3.32 -13.24
C PRO A 30 31.13 2.09 -14.08
N LYS A 31 30.72 0.90 -13.64
CA LYS A 31 30.57 -0.21 -14.56
C LYS A 31 29.60 0.23 -15.65
N PRO A 32 29.87 0.00 -16.94
CA PRO A 32 28.91 0.32 -17.98
C PRO A 32 27.73 -0.64 -17.86
N GLY A 33 26.66 -0.15 -17.21
CA GLY A 33 25.32 -0.73 -17.40
C GLY A 33 24.83 -0.42 -18.82
N PRO A 34 23.75 -1.06 -19.30
CA PRO A 34 23.13 -0.72 -20.57
C PRO A 34 22.79 0.77 -20.57
N SER A 35 23.47 1.54 -21.42
CA SER A 35 23.35 3.00 -21.45
C SER A 35 22.13 3.42 -22.28
N ASP A 36 21.65 4.66 -22.11
CA ASP A 36 20.65 5.30 -22.99
C ASP A 36 20.96 5.17 -24.48
N SER A 37 22.22 4.88 -24.83
CA SER A 37 22.67 4.65 -26.22
C SER A 37 22.01 3.42 -26.87
N ASP A 38 21.37 2.55 -26.11
CA ASP A 38 20.74 1.34 -26.61
C ASP A 38 19.25 1.52 -26.95
N ILE A 39 18.63 2.63 -26.47
CA ILE A 39 17.25 2.97 -26.84
C ILE A 39 17.23 3.60 -28.22
N ASN A 40 16.42 3.02 -29.12
CA ASN A 40 16.17 3.65 -30.41
C ASN A 40 15.25 4.86 -30.26
N MET A 41 15.86 6.04 -30.20
CA MET A 41 15.09 7.29 -30.07
C MET A 41 14.33 7.66 -31.35
N ASP A 42 14.68 7.12 -32.53
CA ASP A 42 14.05 7.44 -33.82
C ASP A 42 12.99 6.42 -34.28
N ILE A 43 12.42 5.69 -33.31
CA ILE A 43 11.38 4.68 -33.55
C ILE A 43 10.11 5.29 -34.16
N ASP A 44 9.52 4.60 -35.13
CA ASP A 44 8.24 4.99 -35.75
C ASP A 44 7.07 4.38 -34.98
N LEU A 45 6.44 5.17 -34.13
CA LEU A 45 5.30 4.76 -33.29
C LEU A 45 4.04 4.37 -34.09
N SER A 46 3.97 4.68 -35.41
CA SER A 46 2.81 4.28 -36.21
C SER A 46 2.75 2.77 -36.51
N ASN A 47 3.84 2.04 -36.26
CA ASN A 47 3.92 0.60 -36.54
C ASN A 47 3.18 -0.29 -35.53
N ASN A 48 2.93 0.18 -34.31
CA ASN A 48 2.24 -0.54 -33.25
C ASN A 48 2.55 -2.06 -33.21
N PRO A 49 3.77 -2.49 -32.89
CA PRO A 49 4.11 -3.92 -32.84
C PRO A 49 3.35 -4.61 -31.71
N ASN A 50 3.19 -5.92 -31.81
CA ASN A 50 2.68 -6.70 -30.70
C ASN A 50 3.65 -6.59 -29.51
N LEU A 51 3.10 -6.32 -28.33
CA LEU A 51 3.86 -6.25 -27.09
C LEU A 51 3.63 -7.50 -26.25
N LYS A 52 4.63 -7.88 -25.47
CA LYS A 52 4.53 -8.96 -24.49
C LYS A 52 4.84 -8.42 -23.09
N VAL A 53 3.92 -8.66 -22.14
CA VAL A 53 4.00 -8.13 -20.79
C VAL A 53 3.98 -9.26 -19.77
N LEU A 54 4.97 -9.30 -18.87
CA LEU A 54 5.01 -10.24 -17.77
C LEU A 54 4.43 -9.57 -16.50
N LEU A 55 3.34 -10.13 -16.00
CA LEU A 55 2.62 -9.64 -14.83
C LEU A 55 3.02 -10.40 -13.55
N PRO A 56 2.82 -9.83 -12.36
CA PRO A 56 2.80 -10.59 -11.11
C PRO A 56 1.72 -11.68 -11.14
N ASN A 57 1.84 -12.67 -10.24
CA ASN A 57 0.79 -13.68 -10.10
C ASN A 57 -0.52 -13.04 -9.66
N SER A 58 -1.54 -13.15 -10.49
CA SER A 58 -2.88 -12.60 -10.25
C SER A 58 -3.89 -13.67 -9.81
N GLY A 59 -3.49 -14.95 -9.79
CA GLY A 59 -4.39 -16.08 -9.55
C GLY A 59 -5.37 -16.36 -10.71
N LYS A 60 -5.23 -15.68 -11.84
CA LYS A 60 -6.02 -15.87 -13.06
C LYS A 60 -5.27 -16.79 -14.03
N ASP A 61 -5.99 -17.45 -14.94
CA ASP A 61 -5.34 -18.18 -16.01
C ASP A 61 -4.95 -17.27 -17.19
N GLU A 62 -4.02 -17.73 -18.01
CA GLU A 62 -3.48 -16.97 -19.15
C GLU A 62 -4.56 -16.59 -20.17
N ASN A 63 -5.53 -17.49 -20.43
CA ASN A 63 -6.63 -17.18 -21.34
C ASN A 63 -7.48 -16.03 -20.79
N TYR A 64 -7.76 -16.01 -19.49
CA TYR A 64 -8.47 -14.92 -18.85
C TYR A 64 -7.68 -13.61 -19.00
N LEU A 65 -6.38 -13.60 -18.74
CA LEU A 65 -5.56 -12.39 -18.82
C LEU A 65 -5.57 -11.76 -20.21
N ASN A 66 -5.76 -12.56 -21.27
CA ASN A 66 -5.70 -12.09 -22.66
C ASN A 66 -7.07 -11.86 -23.30
N THR A 67 -8.18 -12.30 -22.68
CA THR A 67 -9.52 -12.26 -23.31
C THR A 67 -10.59 -11.54 -22.51
N ASN A 68 -10.30 -11.13 -21.26
CA ASN A 68 -11.29 -10.39 -20.47
C ASN A 68 -11.50 -8.97 -21.00
N SER A 69 -12.60 -8.35 -20.58
CA SER A 69 -13.05 -7.04 -21.06
C SER A 69 -12.02 -5.92 -20.84
N ASN A 70 -11.21 -6.00 -19.75
CA ASN A 70 -10.19 -4.97 -19.48
C ASN A 70 -8.99 -5.09 -20.41
N ALA A 71 -8.53 -6.30 -20.71
CA ALA A 71 -7.46 -6.53 -21.69
C ALA A 71 -7.85 -6.02 -23.08
N LEU A 72 -9.07 -6.36 -23.53
CA LEU A 72 -9.59 -5.94 -24.82
C LEU A 72 -9.79 -4.42 -24.89
N LEU A 73 -10.27 -3.81 -23.81
CA LEU A 73 -10.41 -2.34 -23.72
C LEU A 73 -9.04 -1.65 -23.82
N VAL A 74 -8.02 -2.15 -23.14
CA VAL A 74 -6.66 -1.59 -23.24
C VAL A 74 -6.14 -1.65 -24.68
N GLN A 75 -6.38 -2.76 -25.41
CA GLN A 75 -6.01 -2.86 -26.82
C GLN A 75 -6.76 -1.85 -27.69
N GLU A 76 -8.07 -1.67 -27.45
CA GLU A 76 -8.90 -0.70 -28.17
C GLU A 76 -8.42 0.73 -27.94
N LEU A 77 -8.17 1.12 -26.68
CA LEU A 77 -7.78 2.48 -26.32
C LEU A 77 -6.37 2.84 -26.76
N THR A 78 -5.46 1.87 -26.79
CA THR A 78 -4.03 2.13 -27.10
C THR A 78 -3.66 1.82 -28.53
N GLY A 79 -4.44 1.00 -29.23
CA GLY A 79 -4.12 0.50 -30.58
C GLY A 79 -3.02 -0.57 -30.62
N TYR A 80 -2.48 -0.99 -29.48
CA TYR A 80 -1.49 -2.05 -29.38
C TYR A 80 -2.13 -3.41 -29.09
N VAL A 81 -1.69 -4.47 -29.74
CA VAL A 81 -2.00 -5.85 -29.37
C VAL A 81 -1.00 -6.27 -28.29
N VAL A 82 -1.51 -6.75 -27.16
CA VAL A 82 -0.68 -7.13 -26.01
C VAL A 82 -0.95 -8.56 -25.60
N ASP A 83 0.12 -9.32 -25.42
CA ASP A 83 0.13 -10.69 -24.91
C ASP A 83 0.60 -10.65 -23.45
N TYR A 84 -0.26 -11.07 -22.53
CA TYR A 84 0.00 -11.07 -21.10
C TYR A 84 0.32 -12.46 -20.59
N ASP A 85 1.53 -12.61 -20.04
CA ASP A 85 1.93 -13.74 -19.21
C ASP A 85 1.98 -13.32 -17.73
N GLN A 86 2.03 -14.27 -16.83
CA GLN A 86 2.22 -14.00 -15.41
C GLN A 86 3.29 -14.86 -14.76
N LEU A 87 3.93 -14.31 -13.75
CA LEU A 87 4.84 -15.03 -12.87
C LEU A 87 4.08 -16.09 -12.06
N PRO A 88 4.69 -17.22 -11.73
CA PRO A 88 4.15 -18.16 -10.76
C PRO A 88 4.14 -17.56 -9.35
N ALA A 89 3.49 -18.22 -8.40
CA ALA A 89 3.47 -17.77 -6.99
C ALA A 89 4.88 -17.67 -6.38
N ASP A 90 5.79 -18.58 -6.75
CA ASP A 90 7.24 -18.45 -6.48
C ASP A 90 7.95 -17.85 -7.70
N ALA A 91 8.04 -16.54 -7.70
CA ALA A 91 8.47 -15.77 -8.85
C ALA A 91 9.99 -15.75 -9.09
N SER A 92 10.82 -15.91 -8.04
CA SER A 92 12.26 -15.61 -8.10
C SER A 92 13.01 -16.47 -9.13
N SER A 93 12.78 -17.78 -9.17
CA SER A 93 13.48 -18.66 -10.10
C SER A 93 13.03 -18.45 -11.55
N THR A 94 11.75 -18.14 -11.77
CA THR A 94 11.19 -17.84 -13.09
C THR A 94 11.73 -16.52 -13.60
N LEU A 95 11.81 -15.50 -12.77
CA LEU A 95 12.35 -14.20 -13.13
C LEU A 95 13.81 -14.31 -13.56
N ASN A 96 14.65 -15.00 -12.75
CA ASN A 96 16.04 -15.28 -13.10
C ASN A 96 16.16 -16.01 -14.44
N THR A 97 15.35 -17.05 -14.68
CA THR A 97 15.33 -17.81 -15.93
C THR A 97 14.93 -16.93 -17.11
N THR A 98 13.98 -16.03 -16.93
CA THR A 98 13.51 -15.06 -17.93
C THR A 98 14.68 -14.18 -18.41
N PHE A 99 15.45 -13.63 -17.48
CA PHE A 99 16.62 -12.78 -17.80
C PHE A 99 17.78 -13.57 -18.40
N MET A 100 18.09 -14.75 -17.86
CA MET A 100 19.14 -15.63 -18.43
C MET A 100 18.85 -16.02 -19.88
N ASN A 101 17.60 -16.34 -20.19
CA ASN A 101 17.17 -16.74 -21.54
C ASN A 101 16.86 -15.55 -22.45
N LYS A 102 16.90 -14.33 -21.94
CA LYS A 102 16.47 -13.11 -22.65
C LYS A 102 15.10 -13.29 -23.29
N THR A 103 14.13 -13.84 -22.51
CA THR A 103 12.76 -14.02 -22.98
C THR A 103 12.18 -12.67 -23.37
N PRO A 104 11.64 -12.48 -24.59
CA PRO A 104 11.36 -11.17 -25.14
C PRO A 104 10.09 -10.53 -24.58
N TYR A 105 10.06 -10.28 -23.27
CA TYR A 105 9.06 -9.41 -22.65
C TYR A 105 9.44 -7.95 -22.86
N ASN A 106 8.54 -7.18 -23.45
CA ASN A 106 8.74 -5.74 -23.62
C ASN A 106 8.69 -5.01 -22.29
N LEU A 107 7.91 -5.54 -21.34
CA LEU A 107 7.68 -4.98 -20.02
C LEU A 107 7.54 -6.08 -18.99
N ILE A 108 8.04 -5.81 -17.80
CA ILE A 108 7.83 -6.67 -16.61
C ILE A 108 7.30 -5.80 -15.48
N LYS A 109 6.19 -6.22 -14.87
CA LYS A 109 5.61 -5.58 -13.67
C LYS A 109 6.15 -6.28 -12.42
N LEU A 110 6.83 -5.55 -11.56
CA LEU A 110 7.69 -6.04 -10.49
C LEU A 110 7.22 -5.56 -9.12
N THR A 111 7.47 -6.35 -8.08
CA THR A 111 7.48 -5.84 -6.71
C THR A 111 8.70 -4.95 -6.47
N LYS A 112 8.71 -4.17 -5.37
CA LYS A 112 9.86 -3.35 -5.00
C LYS A 112 11.16 -4.15 -4.87
N ASP A 113 11.08 -5.30 -4.20
CA ASP A 113 12.25 -6.14 -3.96
C ASP A 113 12.80 -6.71 -5.27
N GLN A 114 11.94 -7.21 -6.16
CA GLN A 114 12.32 -7.68 -7.50
C GLN A 114 12.96 -6.57 -8.34
N PHE A 115 12.38 -5.37 -8.30
CA PHE A 115 12.94 -4.21 -9.01
C PHE A 115 14.33 -3.86 -8.47
N SER A 116 14.49 -3.82 -7.13
CA SER A 116 15.76 -3.49 -6.49
C SER A 116 16.87 -4.49 -6.85
N ASP A 117 16.56 -5.78 -6.87
CA ASP A 117 17.51 -6.82 -7.27
C ASP A 117 17.92 -6.67 -8.72
N LEU A 118 16.97 -6.42 -9.62
CA LEU A 118 17.24 -6.28 -11.05
C LEU A 118 18.03 -5.01 -11.39
N VAL A 119 17.78 -3.90 -10.70
CA VAL A 119 18.60 -2.68 -10.85
C VAL A 119 20.02 -2.92 -10.39
N LYS A 120 20.21 -3.58 -9.25
CA LYS A 120 21.53 -3.95 -8.73
C LYS A 120 22.34 -4.83 -9.70
N ASP A 121 21.65 -5.67 -10.46
CA ASP A 121 22.23 -6.59 -11.42
C ASP A 121 22.39 -5.97 -12.82
N ASP A 122 22.18 -4.64 -12.98
CA ASP A 122 22.19 -3.91 -14.25
C ASP A 122 21.26 -4.55 -15.31
N ALA A 123 20.13 -5.11 -14.88
CA ALA A 123 19.24 -5.91 -15.73
C ALA A 123 18.10 -5.10 -16.39
N LEU A 124 17.96 -3.81 -16.06
CA LEU A 124 16.88 -2.94 -16.53
C LEU A 124 17.42 -1.80 -17.42
N VAL A 125 16.55 -1.31 -18.31
CA VAL A 125 16.86 -0.16 -19.16
C VAL A 125 16.77 1.13 -18.37
N ASP A 126 17.76 2.02 -18.52
CA ASP A 126 17.65 3.41 -18.13
C ASP A 126 16.72 4.15 -19.11
N ILE A 127 15.59 4.63 -18.63
CA ILE A 127 14.55 5.27 -19.44
C ILE A 127 14.51 6.79 -19.29
N THR A 128 15.45 7.38 -18.55
CA THR A 128 15.44 8.79 -18.17
C THR A 128 15.20 9.73 -19.35
N ASP A 129 16.02 9.62 -20.39
CA ASP A 129 15.94 10.52 -21.55
C ASP A 129 14.81 10.17 -22.52
N ALA A 130 14.33 8.92 -22.47
CA ALA A 130 13.26 8.42 -23.33
C ALA A 130 11.87 8.86 -22.86
N LEU A 131 11.67 9.10 -21.56
CA LEU A 131 10.38 9.49 -20.96
C LEU A 131 9.81 10.75 -21.60
N ALA A 132 10.60 11.79 -21.75
CA ALA A 132 10.11 13.06 -22.32
C ALA A 132 9.60 12.92 -23.75
N LYS A 133 10.16 11.97 -24.52
CA LYS A 133 9.76 11.73 -25.91
C LYS A 133 8.58 10.78 -26.03
N PHE A 134 8.60 9.66 -25.31
CA PHE A 134 7.66 8.57 -25.50
C PHE A 134 6.58 8.47 -24.41
N ALA A 135 6.78 9.13 -23.26
CA ALA A 135 5.87 9.04 -22.12
C ALA A 135 5.62 10.40 -21.42
N PRO A 136 5.30 11.48 -22.16
CA PRO A 136 5.13 12.82 -21.58
C PRO A 136 3.94 12.92 -20.62
N ASP A 137 2.85 12.17 -20.84
CA ASP A 137 1.70 12.17 -19.93
C ASP A 137 2.04 11.44 -18.62
N ILE A 138 2.85 10.39 -18.66
CA ILE A 138 3.40 9.71 -17.47
C ILE A 138 4.21 10.71 -16.64
N LEU A 139 5.15 11.42 -17.26
CA LEU A 139 5.94 12.46 -16.57
C LEU A 139 5.07 13.56 -15.93
N ALA A 140 3.96 13.91 -16.55
CA ALA A 140 3.08 14.98 -16.08
C ALA A 140 2.13 14.55 -14.95
N ASN A 141 1.88 13.25 -14.79
CA ASN A 141 0.87 12.72 -13.88
C ASN A 141 1.43 11.83 -12.75
N ILE A 142 2.72 11.60 -12.71
CA ILE A 142 3.42 10.93 -11.60
C ILE A 142 4.16 11.99 -10.79
N SER A 143 4.05 11.94 -9.46
CA SER A 143 4.67 12.90 -8.55
C SER A 143 6.18 12.72 -8.45
N GLU A 144 6.89 13.77 -8.04
CA GLU A 144 8.33 13.74 -7.80
C GLU A 144 8.70 12.65 -6.77
N GLU A 145 7.96 12.57 -5.69
CA GLU A 145 8.10 11.57 -4.64
C GLU A 145 7.98 10.12 -5.17
N SER A 146 7.08 9.88 -6.12
CA SER A 146 6.95 8.56 -6.75
C SER A 146 8.13 8.24 -7.68
N TRP A 147 8.70 9.24 -8.34
CA TRP A 147 9.89 9.06 -9.16
C TRP A 147 11.13 8.70 -8.34
N ASP A 148 11.26 9.18 -7.10
CA ASP A 148 12.39 8.85 -6.22
C ASP A 148 12.54 7.34 -6.02
N VAL A 149 11.42 6.61 -5.96
CA VAL A 149 11.37 5.15 -5.78
C VAL A 149 12.10 4.37 -6.86
N VAL A 150 12.10 4.88 -8.08
CA VAL A 150 12.65 4.21 -9.27
C VAL A 150 13.91 4.88 -9.80
N THR A 151 14.42 5.88 -9.05
CA THR A 151 15.62 6.64 -9.40
C THR A 151 16.83 6.12 -8.62
N VAL A 152 17.83 5.67 -9.34
CA VAL A 152 19.11 5.20 -8.78
C VAL A 152 20.24 5.96 -9.46
N ASP A 153 21.12 6.59 -8.68
CA ASP A 153 22.23 7.42 -9.17
C ASP A 153 21.78 8.51 -10.17
N GLY A 154 20.58 9.08 -9.97
CA GLY A 154 20.01 10.12 -10.82
C GLY A 154 19.42 9.61 -12.14
N ARG A 155 19.25 8.31 -12.31
CA ARG A 155 18.70 7.65 -13.51
C ARG A 155 17.45 6.88 -13.18
N ILE A 156 16.46 6.87 -14.07
CA ILE A 156 15.14 6.26 -13.88
C ILE A 156 15.10 4.91 -14.60
N TYR A 157 14.76 3.84 -13.85
CA TYR A 157 14.76 2.46 -14.35
C TYR A 157 13.37 1.81 -14.43
N GLY A 158 12.31 2.54 -14.10
CA GLY A 158 10.96 1.99 -14.16
C GLY A 158 9.88 3.05 -14.01
N ILE A 159 8.63 2.63 -14.16
CA ILE A 159 7.43 3.45 -13.95
C ILE A 159 6.77 2.98 -12.66
N PRO A 160 6.65 3.82 -11.61
CA PRO A 160 6.00 3.45 -10.37
C PRO A 160 4.48 3.43 -10.53
N GLU A 161 3.83 2.49 -9.87
CA GLU A 161 2.38 2.41 -9.74
C GLU A 161 2.01 2.76 -8.30
N ARG A 162 1.77 4.04 -8.05
CA ARG A 162 1.40 4.53 -6.72
C ARG A 162 0.11 3.85 -6.26
N ALA A 163 0.00 3.60 -4.97
CA ALA A 163 -1.22 3.15 -4.34
C ALA A 163 -2.38 4.10 -4.65
N SER A 164 -3.59 3.57 -4.66
CA SER A 164 -4.78 4.32 -5.06
C SER A 164 -5.08 5.53 -4.18
N SER A 165 -4.66 5.46 -2.93
CA SER A 165 -4.89 6.52 -1.94
C SER A 165 -3.94 6.29 -0.75
N ASP A 166 -3.60 7.37 -0.07
CA ASP A 166 -2.90 7.30 1.21
C ASP A 166 -3.96 7.18 2.30
N ASN A 167 -4.12 5.99 2.86
CA ASN A 167 -5.26 5.64 3.71
C ASN A 167 -4.85 5.44 5.18
N ILE A 168 -5.78 5.75 6.08
CA ILE A 168 -5.74 5.24 7.45
C ILE A 168 -6.35 3.84 7.42
N GLU A 169 -5.51 2.80 7.44
CA GLU A 169 -5.90 1.44 7.07
C GLU A 169 -6.04 0.46 8.23
N ASN A 170 -5.57 0.82 9.42
CA ASN A 170 -5.44 -0.14 10.51
C ASN A 170 -6.24 0.28 11.76
N PRO A 171 -7.58 0.40 11.66
CA PRO A 171 -8.44 0.71 12.80
C PRO A 171 -8.59 -0.48 13.74
N ILE A 172 -9.12 -0.18 14.92
CA ILE A 172 -9.84 -1.18 15.72
C ILE A 172 -11.33 -1.02 15.42
N VAL A 173 -11.93 -2.11 14.91
CA VAL A 173 -13.37 -2.18 14.67
C VAL A 173 -14.06 -2.71 15.93
N PHE A 174 -15.03 -1.96 16.46
CA PHE A 174 -15.81 -2.34 17.62
C PHE A 174 -17.18 -2.92 17.24
N ASN A 175 -17.63 -3.90 18.02
CA ASN A 175 -19.03 -4.30 18.08
C ASN A 175 -19.82 -3.19 18.80
N TYR A 176 -20.30 -2.21 18.03
CA TYR A 176 -20.95 -1.02 18.56
C TYR A 176 -22.34 -1.34 19.15
N ASP A 177 -23.06 -2.37 18.63
CA ASP A 177 -24.28 -2.89 19.25
C ASP A 177 -24.02 -3.35 20.70
N LEU A 178 -22.87 -3.98 20.95
CA LEU A 178 -22.49 -4.34 22.32
C LEU A 178 -22.13 -3.13 23.16
N MET A 179 -21.43 -2.13 22.60
CA MET A 179 -21.12 -0.89 23.31
C MET A 179 -22.40 -0.16 23.73
N LEU A 180 -23.36 -0.03 22.82
CA LEU A 180 -24.69 0.57 23.15
C LEU A 180 -25.42 -0.19 24.27
N LYS A 181 -25.40 -1.53 24.23
CA LYS A 181 -25.99 -2.37 25.29
C LYS A 181 -25.34 -2.18 26.66
N LEU A 182 -24.05 -1.92 26.68
CA LEU A 182 -23.25 -1.70 27.89
C LEU A 182 -23.20 -0.23 28.32
N ASN A 183 -23.79 0.68 27.52
CA ASN A 183 -23.76 2.14 27.72
C ASN A 183 -22.29 2.64 27.75
N LEU A 184 -21.49 2.23 26.78
CA LEU A 184 -20.09 2.62 26.61
C LEU A 184 -19.97 3.60 25.43
N ASP A 185 -19.16 4.61 25.63
CA ASP A 185 -18.74 5.53 24.56
C ASP A 185 -17.51 4.97 23.82
N MET A 186 -17.20 5.49 22.63
CA MET A 186 -15.97 5.17 21.92
C MET A 186 -14.78 5.74 22.70
N PRO A 187 -13.74 4.93 23.00
CA PRO A 187 -12.60 5.39 23.78
C PRO A 187 -11.71 6.32 22.96
N GLU A 188 -11.16 7.34 23.60
CA GLU A 188 -10.15 8.25 23.04
C GLU A 188 -8.77 8.04 23.67
N THR A 189 -8.72 7.55 24.92
CA THR A 189 -7.51 7.36 25.69
C THR A 189 -7.22 5.89 26.01
N LEU A 190 -5.97 5.59 26.41
CA LEU A 190 -5.58 4.24 26.87
C LEU A 190 -6.41 3.78 28.08
N GLU A 191 -6.74 4.68 29.01
CA GLU A 191 -7.54 4.37 30.20
C GLU A 191 -8.98 4.00 29.83
N GLU A 192 -9.64 4.82 29.01
CA GLU A 192 -11.00 4.56 28.51
C GLU A 192 -11.06 3.27 27.68
N PHE A 193 -10.05 3.02 26.87
CA PHE A 193 -9.95 1.79 26.07
C PHE A 193 -9.87 0.55 26.95
N GLU A 194 -9.07 0.60 28.02
CA GLU A 194 -8.98 -0.49 28.99
C GLU A 194 -10.32 -0.74 29.67
N ASP A 195 -11.03 0.31 30.08
CA ASP A 195 -12.36 0.20 30.69
C ASP A 195 -13.38 -0.43 29.73
N VAL A 196 -13.37 -0.04 28.47
CA VAL A 196 -14.21 -0.64 27.42
C VAL A 196 -13.89 -2.13 27.25
N LEU A 197 -12.61 -2.50 27.15
CA LEU A 197 -12.21 -3.91 27.04
C LEU A 197 -12.61 -4.72 28.27
N ALA A 198 -12.48 -4.16 29.46
CA ALA A 198 -12.88 -4.82 30.71
C ALA A 198 -14.39 -5.09 30.74
N ALA A 199 -15.21 -4.10 30.40
CA ALA A 199 -16.65 -4.23 30.34
C ALA A 199 -17.10 -5.28 29.30
N MET A 200 -16.52 -5.24 28.10
CA MET A 200 -16.82 -6.20 27.06
C MET A 200 -16.37 -7.62 27.43
N THR A 201 -15.17 -7.78 27.99
CA THR A 201 -14.65 -9.08 28.45
C THR A 201 -15.57 -9.70 29.51
N ASN A 202 -16.00 -8.89 30.47
CA ASN A 202 -16.95 -9.30 31.49
C ASN A 202 -18.27 -9.80 30.90
N TYR A 203 -18.84 -9.07 29.95
CA TYR A 203 -20.09 -9.43 29.30
C TYR A 203 -20.00 -10.67 28.46
N LEU A 204 -18.95 -10.75 27.63
CA LEU A 204 -18.73 -11.86 26.70
C LEU A 204 -18.30 -13.16 27.42
N GLY A 205 -17.68 -13.04 28.61
CA GLY A 205 -16.97 -14.13 29.28
C GLY A 205 -15.78 -14.66 28.47
N LYS A 206 -15.22 -13.82 27.60
CA LYS A 206 -14.11 -14.08 26.67
C LYS A 206 -13.32 -12.80 26.46
N PRO A 207 -12.02 -12.90 26.04
CA PRO A 207 -11.22 -11.72 25.72
C PRO A 207 -11.93 -10.83 24.70
N ALA A 208 -11.96 -9.52 24.95
CA ALA A 208 -12.67 -8.57 24.11
C ALA A 208 -11.92 -8.24 22.81
N LEU A 209 -10.58 -8.14 22.85
CA LEU A 209 -9.75 -7.73 21.72
C LEU A 209 -9.14 -8.94 21.02
N THR A 210 -9.28 -8.99 19.70
CA THR A 210 -8.57 -9.94 18.84
C THR A 210 -7.84 -9.22 17.69
N PHE A 211 -6.79 -9.84 17.16
CA PHE A 211 -6.07 -9.44 15.95
C PHE A 211 -5.34 -10.65 15.36
N ASN A 212 -4.87 -10.54 14.12
CA ASN A 212 -4.19 -11.64 13.45
C ASN A 212 -2.69 -11.69 13.77
N LYS A 213 -2.08 -12.82 13.44
CA LYS A 213 -0.64 -13.08 13.68
C LYS A 213 0.32 -12.15 12.91
N PHE A 214 -0.17 -11.35 11.99
CA PHE A 214 0.62 -10.42 11.18
C PHE A 214 0.55 -8.97 11.70
N THR A 215 0.01 -8.77 12.90
CA THR A 215 -0.19 -7.44 13.51
C THR A 215 0.70 -7.26 14.75
N PRO A 216 2.05 -7.18 14.60
CA PRO A 216 2.97 -6.97 15.73
C PRO A 216 2.90 -5.52 16.27
N LEU A 217 2.34 -4.62 15.49
CA LEU A 217 2.10 -3.23 15.85
C LEU A 217 0.60 -2.93 15.65
N VAL A 218 -0.14 -2.81 16.74
CA VAL A 218 -1.56 -2.40 16.71
C VAL A 218 -1.60 -0.88 16.63
N HIS A 219 -1.64 -0.35 15.40
CA HIS A 219 -1.43 1.07 15.11
C HIS A 219 -2.31 2.00 15.94
N ALA A 220 -3.59 1.66 16.15
CA ALA A 220 -4.48 2.47 16.97
C ALA A 220 -4.03 2.57 18.44
N ILE A 221 -3.36 1.55 18.98
CA ILE A 221 -2.83 1.55 20.35
C ILE A 221 -1.43 2.17 20.39
N SER A 222 -0.56 1.78 19.45
CA SER A 222 0.83 2.24 19.44
C SER A 222 0.95 3.75 19.18
N ALA A 223 -0.08 4.37 18.60
CA ALA A 223 -0.17 5.81 18.40
C ALA A 223 -0.01 6.61 19.70
N ALA A 224 -0.61 6.14 20.81
CA ALA A 224 -0.49 6.77 22.14
C ALA A 224 0.96 6.78 22.69
N PHE A 225 1.83 5.94 22.14
CA PHE A 225 3.25 5.86 22.48
C PHE A 225 4.15 6.56 21.44
N GLY A 226 3.54 7.27 20.49
CA GLY A 226 4.25 7.96 19.39
C GLY A 226 4.86 6.99 18.36
N ILE A 227 4.36 5.75 18.27
CA ILE A 227 4.83 4.73 17.33
C ILE A 227 3.75 4.53 16.27
N HIS A 228 3.95 5.09 15.08
CA HIS A 228 2.95 5.10 14.03
C HIS A 228 3.28 4.15 12.88
N SER A 229 4.57 3.88 12.60
CA SER A 229 4.96 3.00 11.49
C SER A 229 6.20 2.16 11.82
N PHE A 230 6.51 1.18 10.97
CA PHE A 230 7.68 0.31 11.17
C PHE A 230 9.01 1.06 11.08
N TRP A 231 9.10 2.03 10.19
CA TRP A 231 10.27 2.89 10.00
C TRP A 231 9.81 4.34 10.07
N GLN A 232 10.16 5.01 11.15
CA GLN A 232 9.67 6.34 11.49
C GLN A 232 10.81 7.25 11.93
N GLU A 233 10.66 8.53 11.63
CA GLU A 233 11.58 9.56 12.07
C GLU A 233 11.33 9.93 13.55
N TYR A 234 12.43 10.03 14.30
CA TYR A 234 12.50 10.53 15.66
C TYR A 234 13.70 11.46 15.79
N ASP A 235 13.47 12.73 16.07
CA ASP A 235 14.53 13.74 16.28
C ASP A 235 15.59 13.80 15.15
N GLY A 236 15.17 13.66 13.90
CA GLY A 236 16.04 13.71 12.72
C GLY A 236 16.71 12.37 12.36
N GLU A 237 16.31 11.28 12.99
CA GLU A 237 16.78 9.92 12.69
C GLU A 237 15.62 8.96 12.42
N VAL A 238 15.74 8.17 11.38
CA VAL A 238 14.80 7.09 11.10
C VAL A 238 15.16 5.87 11.93
N LEU A 239 14.22 5.36 12.72
CA LEU A 239 14.38 4.15 13.53
C LEU A 239 13.36 3.09 13.12
N PHE A 240 13.74 1.83 13.29
CA PHE A 240 12.78 0.73 13.26
C PHE A 240 11.97 0.72 14.56
N TYR A 241 10.67 0.45 14.50
CA TYR A 241 9.71 0.66 15.58
C TYR A 241 10.09 0.02 16.93
N MET A 242 10.80 -1.12 16.93
CA MET A 242 11.29 -1.73 18.18
C MET A 242 12.40 -0.92 18.86
N ASN A 243 13.11 -0.07 18.11
CA ASN A 243 14.10 0.87 18.64
C ASN A 243 13.48 2.24 18.97
N ALA A 244 12.17 2.42 18.82
CA ALA A 244 11.49 3.67 19.17
C ALA A 244 11.61 3.97 20.67
N PRO A 245 11.72 5.25 21.09
CA PRO A 245 11.96 5.64 22.48
C PRO A 245 10.97 5.04 23.49
N ARG A 246 9.70 4.86 23.10
CA ARG A 246 8.63 4.38 23.98
C ARG A 246 8.15 2.96 23.64
N TYR A 247 8.91 2.19 22.88
CA TYR A 247 8.51 0.83 22.52
C TYR A 247 8.37 -0.09 23.73
N ASN A 248 9.23 0.07 24.76
CA ASN A 248 9.10 -0.69 26.00
C ASN A 248 7.73 -0.44 26.68
N GLU A 249 7.29 0.82 26.75
CA GLU A 249 6.00 1.18 27.36
C GLU A 249 4.82 0.57 26.58
N TYR A 250 4.90 0.60 25.25
CA TYR A 250 3.90 -0.06 24.39
C TYR A 250 3.80 -1.57 24.67
N VAL A 251 4.93 -2.26 24.73
CA VAL A 251 4.97 -3.71 25.01
C VAL A 251 4.42 -4.03 26.40
N GLU A 252 4.82 -3.28 27.42
CA GLU A 252 4.33 -3.46 28.81
C GLU A 252 2.80 -3.22 28.88
N TYR A 253 2.28 -2.22 28.19
CA TYR A 253 0.86 -1.98 28.10
C TYR A 253 0.12 -3.15 27.44
N MET A 254 0.60 -3.61 26.29
CA MET A 254 0.01 -4.75 25.58
C MET A 254 0.08 -6.05 26.41
N HIS A 255 1.19 -6.28 27.10
CA HIS A 255 1.34 -7.39 28.03
C HIS A 255 0.34 -7.30 29.20
N SER A 256 0.17 -6.11 29.78
CA SER A 256 -0.82 -5.87 30.83
C SER A 256 -2.25 -6.21 30.38
N LEU A 257 -2.64 -5.81 29.16
CA LEU A 257 -3.96 -6.17 28.60
C LEU A 257 -4.09 -7.70 28.40
N TYR A 258 -3.01 -8.36 27.99
CA TYR A 258 -2.97 -9.82 27.82
C TYR A 258 -3.11 -10.53 29.18
N GLU A 259 -2.35 -10.13 30.20
CA GLU A 259 -2.41 -10.67 31.56
C GLU A 259 -3.79 -10.49 32.21
N LYS A 260 -4.45 -9.35 31.97
CA LYS A 260 -5.83 -9.09 32.40
C LYS A 260 -6.87 -9.94 31.65
N GLY A 261 -6.46 -10.68 30.62
CA GLY A 261 -7.33 -11.52 29.81
C GLY A 261 -8.22 -10.73 28.83
N TYR A 262 -7.81 -9.52 28.45
CA TYR A 262 -8.55 -8.68 27.50
C TYR A 262 -8.17 -8.99 26.05
N ILE A 263 -6.97 -9.52 25.81
CA ILE A 263 -6.49 -9.93 24.50
C ILE A 263 -6.68 -11.44 24.30
N ASP A 264 -7.14 -11.83 23.12
CA ASP A 264 -7.29 -13.22 22.69
C ASP A 264 -5.94 -13.98 22.78
N VAL A 265 -5.93 -15.10 23.46
CA VAL A 265 -4.72 -15.91 23.70
C VAL A 265 -4.15 -16.54 22.42
N GLU A 266 -4.94 -16.60 21.35
CA GLU A 266 -4.55 -17.20 20.07
C GLU A 266 -4.10 -16.18 19.00
N VAL A 267 -3.91 -14.90 19.37
CA VAL A 267 -3.51 -13.83 18.41
C VAL A 267 -2.23 -14.17 17.63
N SER A 268 -1.30 -14.93 18.22
CA SER A 268 -0.06 -15.35 17.54
C SER A 268 -0.27 -16.41 16.44
N THR A 269 -1.45 -16.99 16.35
CA THR A 269 -1.79 -18.06 15.39
C THR A 269 -3.01 -17.75 14.53
N ASN A 270 -3.83 -16.77 14.93
CA ASN A 270 -5.02 -16.38 14.20
C ASN A 270 -4.69 -15.84 12.81
N ASP A 271 -5.48 -16.22 11.82
CA ASP A 271 -5.63 -15.52 10.55
C ASP A 271 -6.86 -14.60 10.56
N ASP A 272 -7.05 -13.82 9.50
CA ASP A 272 -8.19 -12.90 9.39
C ASP A 272 -9.54 -13.63 9.46
N ALA A 273 -9.66 -14.82 8.87
CA ALA A 273 -10.90 -15.59 8.90
C ALA A 273 -11.27 -16.01 10.33
N ALA A 274 -10.28 -16.43 11.12
CA ALA A 274 -10.47 -16.76 12.54
C ALA A 274 -10.90 -15.51 13.34
N CYS A 275 -10.25 -14.36 13.12
CA CYS A 275 -10.58 -13.10 13.78
C CYS A 275 -11.99 -12.61 13.42
N VAL A 276 -12.35 -12.59 12.14
CA VAL A 276 -13.72 -12.24 11.67
C VAL A 276 -14.76 -13.15 12.33
N ASN A 277 -14.50 -14.45 12.43
CA ASN A 277 -15.39 -15.39 13.07
C ASN A 277 -15.61 -15.08 14.58
N ARG A 278 -14.52 -14.77 15.30
CA ARG A 278 -14.59 -14.37 16.72
C ARG A 278 -15.38 -13.09 16.90
N PHE A 279 -15.10 -12.09 16.08
CA PHE A 279 -15.77 -10.80 16.12
C PHE A 279 -17.27 -10.93 15.85
N VAL A 280 -17.67 -11.66 14.80
CA VAL A 280 -19.07 -11.94 14.45
C VAL A 280 -19.78 -12.77 15.53
N ASN A 281 -19.08 -13.70 16.18
CA ASN A 281 -19.62 -14.43 17.33
C ASN A 281 -19.87 -13.52 18.55
N GLY A 282 -19.17 -12.39 18.65
CA GLY A 282 -19.40 -11.37 19.68
C GLY A 282 -20.82 -10.78 19.65
N PHE A 283 -21.48 -10.76 18.50
CA PHE A 283 -22.88 -10.32 18.35
C PHE A 283 -23.90 -11.39 18.81
N LYS A 284 -23.49 -12.62 19.03
CA LYS A 284 -24.40 -13.73 19.35
C LYS A 284 -24.36 -14.05 20.84
N ALA A 285 -25.45 -13.78 21.55
CA ALA A 285 -25.56 -14.09 22.98
C ALA A 285 -25.22 -15.55 23.31
N ASN A 286 -25.68 -16.50 22.46
CA ASN A 286 -25.59 -17.94 22.70
C ASN A 286 -24.41 -18.63 22.00
N ALA A 287 -23.48 -17.89 21.36
CA ALA A 287 -22.30 -18.51 20.78
C ALA A 287 -21.42 -19.12 21.87
N THR A 288 -21.05 -20.40 21.73
CA THR A 288 -20.23 -21.13 22.71
C THR A 288 -18.72 -21.09 22.38
N GLY A 289 -18.38 -20.67 21.18
CA GLY A 289 -16.99 -20.55 20.69
C GLY A 289 -16.24 -19.33 21.20
N ALA A 290 -15.09 -19.07 20.62
CA ALA A 290 -14.33 -17.84 20.84
C ALA A 290 -15.15 -16.63 20.32
N LYS A 291 -15.09 -15.53 21.06
CA LYS A 291 -15.79 -14.28 20.79
C LYS A 291 -14.83 -13.11 20.97
N ALA A 292 -15.09 -12.01 20.27
CA ALA A 292 -14.43 -10.74 20.48
C ALA A 292 -15.44 -9.58 20.35
N GLY A 293 -15.21 -8.50 21.09
CA GLY A 293 -15.98 -7.26 21.00
C GLY A 293 -15.27 -6.17 20.20
N ALA A 294 -13.95 -6.35 19.99
CA ALA A 294 -13.10 -5.46 19.22
C ALA A 294 -12.10 -6.26 18.35
N TYR A 295 -11.84 -5.78 17.16
CA TYR A 295 -10.92 -6.42 16.21
C TYR A 295 -10.00 -5.38 15.57
N ALA A 296 -8.70 -5.46 15.89
CA ALA A 296 -7.69 -4.65 15.21
C ALA A 296 -7.36 -5.29 13.85
N CYS A 297 -7.74 -4.65 12.77
CA CYS A 297 -7.64 -5.22 11.42
C CYS A 297 -7.39 -4.15 10.35
N SER A 298 -7.18 -4.61 9.12
CA SER A 298 -7.19 -3.71 7.98
C SER A 298 -8.62 -3.20 7.71
N LEU A 299 -8.74 -1.93 7.30
CA LEU A 299 -9.99 -1.32 6.81
C LEU A 299 -10.70 -2.22 5.78
N TRP A 300 -9.94 -2.87 4.90
CA TRP A 300 -10.48 -3.75 3.85
C TRP A 300 -11.18 -4.99 4.39
N THR A 301 -10.89 -5.38 5.63
CA THR A 301 -11.55 -6.48 6.33
C THR A 301 -13.01 -6.15 6.67
N VAL A 302 -13.41 -4.88 6.71
CA VAL A 302 -14.79 -4.45 6.93
C VAL A 302 -15.75 -5.13 5.95
N SER A 303 -15.37 -5.27 4.68
CA SER A 303 -16.16 -6.01 3.68
C SER A 303 -16.45 -7.46 4.08
N SER A 304 -15.45 -8.15 4.63
CA SER A 304 -15.58 -9.53 5.10
C SER A 304 -16.43 -9.61 6.37
N ILE A 305 -16.30 -8.62 7.26
CA ILE A 305 -17.13 -8.50 8.47
C ILE A 305 -18.60 -8.35 8.07
N VAL A 306 -18.94 -7.39 7.21
CA VAL A 306 -20.32 -7.17 6.73
C VAL A 306 -20.91 -8.43 6.10
N THR A 307 -20.18 -9.05 5.19
CA THR A 307 -20.59 -10.30 4.54
C THR A 307 -20.84 -11.42 5.57
N SER A 308 -19.99 -11.49 6.60
CA SER A 308 -20.13 -12.50 7.64
C SER A 308 -21.28 -12.19 8.59
N LEU A 309 -21.53 -10.94 8.96
CA LEU A 309 -22.70 -10.53 9.76
C LEU A 309 -24.00 -10.89 9.04
N GLN A 310 -24.08 -10.61 7.73
CA GLN A 310 -25.22 -10.95 6.87
C GLN A 310 -25.43 -12.47 6.77
N SER A 311 -24.37 -13.22 6.46
CA SER A 311 -24.44 -14.69 6.32
C SER A 311 -24.84 -15.38 7.62
N ASN A 312 -24.57 -14.78 8.76
CA ASN A 312 -24.95 -15.26 10.08
C ASN A 312 -26.30 -14.70 10.57
N SER A 313 -27.05 -13.97 9.73
CA SER A 313 -28.36 -13.39 10.03
C SER A 313 -28.35 -12.44 11.23
N ILE A 314 -27.23 -11.76 11.47
CA ILE A 314 -27.10 -10.70 12.49
C ILE A 314 -27.67 -9.39 11.94
N ILE A 315 -27.39 -9.13 10.65
CA ILE A 315 -27.95 -8.02 9.89
C ILE A 315 -28.77 -8.55 8.72
N SER A 316 -29.77 -7.79 8.28
CA SER A 316 -30.58 -8.09 7.10
C SER A 316 -29.85 -7.70 5.80
N ASN A 317 -30.43 -8.06 4.65
CA ASN A 317 -29.95 -7.57 3.35
C ASN A 317 -30.14 -6.06 3.20
N GLU A 318 -31.17 -5.50 3.83
CA GLU A 318 -31.45 -4.06 3.82
C GLU A 318 -30.40 -3.31 4.66
N ASP A 319 -30.06 -3.82 5.85
CA ASP A 319 -28.99 -3.27 6.68
C ASP A 319 -27.65 -3.30 5.92
N ALA A 320 -27.31 -4.41 5.30
CA ALA A 320 -26.05 -4.56 4.55
C ALA A 320 -25.96 -3.67 3.28
N ALA A 321 -27.09 -3.19 2.77
CA ALA A 321 -27.18 -2.23 1.67
C ALA A 321 -27.14 -0.76 2.15
N GLY A 322 -27.19 -0.51 3.44
CA GLY A 322 -27.09 0.77 4.10
C GLY A 322 -25.80 0.94 4.91
N ASP A 323 -25.82 1.86 5.86
CA ASP A 323 -24.77 1.99 6.85
C ASP A 323 -25.07 1.13 8.11
N LEU A 324 -24.01 0.72 8.79
CA LEU A 324 -24.10 -0.11 10.00
C LEU A 324 -23.72 0.68 11.25
N THR A 325 -24.08 1.95 11.33
CA THR A 325 -23.74 2.88 12.43
C THR A 325 -24.10 2.34 13.82
N ASN A 326 -25.16 1.53 13.94
CA ASN A 326 -25.56 0.90 15.19
C ASN A 326 -24.89 -0.45 15.46
N TYR A 327 -24.09 -0.95 14.51
CA TYR A 327 -23.44 -2.25 14.60
C TYR A 327 -21.92 -2.16 14.71
N LEU A 328 -21.30 -1.23 13.96
CA LEU A 328 -19.85 -1.10 13.85
C LEU A 328 -19.40 0.32 14.22
N GLY A 329 -18.34 0.42 15.00
CA GLY A 329 -17.62 1.66 15.30
C GLY A 329 -16.15 1.50 14.95
N TYR A 330 -15.46 2.59 14.64
CA TYR A 330 -14.07 2.60 14.18
C TYR A 330 -13.21 3.50 15.03
N LEU A 331 -12.11 2.96 15.53
CA LEU A 331 -11.10 3.68 16.28
C LEU A 331 -9.81 3.72 15.47
N ARG A 332 -9.35 4.90 15.07
CA ARG A 332 -8.13 5.07 14.27
C ARG A 332 -6.87 5.24 15.10
N ALA A 333 -6.96 5.90 16.26
CA ALA A 333 -5.86 6.06 17.20
C ALA A 333 -6.36 6.33 18.62
N LEU A 334 -5.56 5.92 19.60
CA LEU A 334 -5.70 6.32 21.00
C LEU A 334 -4.66 7.39 21.34
N LYS A 335 -5.00 8.22 22.28
CA LYS A 335 -4.11 9.17 22.96
C LYS A 335 -3.69 8.61 24.32
N GLU A 336 -2.57 9.03 24.84
CA GLU A 336 -2.21 8.71 26.23
C GLU A 336 -3.10 9.49 27.20
N ASN A 337 -3.27 10.81 26.95
CA ASN A 337 -4.14 11.69 27.71
C ASN A 337 -5.11 12.42 26.75
N ALA A 338 -6.25 12.86 27.29
CA ALA A 338 -7.29 13.52 26.49
C ALA A 338 -6.82 14.80 25.77
N ASP A 339 -5.87 15.54 26.38
CA ASP A 339 -5.34 16.78 25.83
C ASP A 339 -4.20 16.57 24.82
N ASP A 340 -3.74 15.34 24.58
CA ASP A 340 -2.68 15.05 23.62
C ASP A 340 -3.21 15.20 22.18
N GLU A 341 -2.30 15.58 21.25
CA GLU A 341 -2.64 15.59 19.82
C GLU A 341 -2.84 14.17 19.29
N GLU A 342 -3.90 13.99 18.53
CA GLU A 342 -4.09 12.74 17.79
C GLU A 342 -3.08 12.66 16.65
N LYS A 343 -2.37 11.53 16.54
CA LYS A 343 -1.53 11.19 15.40
C LYS A 343 -1.83 9.77 14.97
N VAL A 344 -2.00 9.57 13.66
CA VAL A 344 -2.51 8.32 13.10
C VAL A 344 -1.57 7.82 12.01
N TYR A 345 -1.27 6.53 12.00
CA TYR A 345 -0.59 5.93 10.87
C TYR A 345 -1.41 6.07 9.58
N ARG A 346 -0.79 6.65 8.58
CA ARG A 346 -1.35 6.77 7.23
C ARG A 346 -0.47 5.98 6.27
N SER A 347 -1.03 4.94 5.66
CA SER A 347 -0.30 4.16 4.68
C SER A 347 -0.09 4.97 3.42
N SER A 348 1.07 4.86 2.82
CA SER A 348 1.43 5.47 1.55
C SER A 348 2.38 4.56 0.80
N GLY A 349 2.61 4.83 -0.47
CA GLY A 349 3.59 4.10 -1.25
C GLY A 349 3.07 3.70 -2.63
N TYR A 350 3.63 2.62 -3.14
CA TYR A 350 3.30 2.08 -4.47
C TYR A 350 3.17 0.56 -4.41
N THR A 351 2.40 0.05 -5.36
CA THR A 351 2.06 -1.38 -5.40
C THR A 351 3.07 -2.15 -6.22
N TYR A 352 3.39 -1.63 -7.41
CA TYR A 352 4.28 -2.26 -8.38
C TYR A 352 5.16 -1.23 -9.08
N ILE A 353 6.19 -1.72 -9.76
CA ILE A 353 7.03 -0.94 -10.67
C ILE A 353 7.04 -1.69 -12.00
N THR A 354 6.75 -1.00 -13.10
CA THR A 354 6.88 -1.57 -14.44
C THR A 354 8.20 -1.15 -15.05
N ALA A 355 9.02 -2.12 -15.45
CA ALA A 355 10.35 -1.89 -15.99
C ALA A 355 10.56 -2.62 -17.33
N ILE A 356 11.58 -2.19 -18.08
CA ILE A 356 11.96 -2.75 -19.37
C ILE A 356 13.26 -3.53 -19.19
N PRO A 357 13.30 -4.84 -19.54
CA PRO A 357 14.53 -5.61 -19.50
C PRO A 357 15.62 -5.02 -20.44
N TYR A 358 16.88 -5.01 -20.01
CA TYR A 358 17.98 -4.39 -20.74
C TYR A 358 18.08 -4.85 -22.21
N TYR A 359 17.78 -6.11 -22.50
CA TYR A 359 17.83 -6.70 -23.84
C TYR A 359 16.65 -6.30 -24.74
N MET A 360 15.70 -5.50 -24.24
CA MET A 360 14.58 -4.95 -24.99
C MET A 360 14.72 -3.44 -25.25
N ALA A 361 15.86 -2.85 -24.94
CA ALA A 361 16.11 -1.41 -25.05
C ALA A 361 15.77 -0.83 -26.45
N GLU A 362 16.08 -1.53 -27.54
CA GLU A 362 15.77 -1.09 -28.91
C GLU A 362 14.27 -0.84 -29.12
N ASN A 363 13.40 -1.57 -28.41
CA ASN A 363 11.94 -1.47 -28.51
C ASN A 363 11.30 -0.67 -27.37
N ALA A 364 12.09 -0.05 -26.50
CA ALA A 364 11.60 0.64 -25.30
C ALA A 364 10.60 1.77 -25.62
N GLY A 365 10.77 2.47 -26.75
CA GLY A 365 9.87 3.53 -27.16
C GLY A 365 8.42 3.07 -27.37
N TYR A 366 8.19 1.88 -27.95
CA TYR A 366 6.83 1.32 -28.07
C TYR A 366 6.21 0.98 -26.71
N ALA A 367 7.00 0.41 -25.82
CA ALA A 367 6.56 0.07 -24.48
C ALA A 367 6.17 1.31 -23.67
N LEU A 368 6.97 2.37 -23.75
CA LEU A 368 6.71 3.66 -23.11
C LEU A 368 5.48 4.35 -23.68
N ASP A 369 5.32 4.39 -25.01
CA ASP A 369 4.15 4.99 -25.68
C ASP A 369 2.86 4.24 -25.32
N TRP A 370 2.90 2.91 -25.27
CA TRP A 370 1.76 2.11 -24.85
C TRP A 370 1.35 2.43 -23.40
N MET A 371 2.30 2.49 -22.45
CA MET A 371 2.01 2.88 -21.07
C MET A 371 1.48 4.30 -20.99
N ASN A 372 2.08 5.24 -21.74
CA ASN A 372 1.65 6.63 -21.80
C ASN A 372 0.20 6.78 -22.28
N SER A 373 -0.17 5.99 -23.28
CA SER A 373 -1.53 6.02 -23.85
C SER A 373 -2.59 5.61 -22.82
N LYS A 374 -2.27 4.75 -21.86
CA LYS A 374 -3.20 4.30 -20.81
C LYS A 374 -3.44 5.35 -19.72
N ILE A 375 -2.46 6.21 -19.44
CA ILE A 375 -2.55 7.16 -18.32
C ILE A 375 -3.28 8.46 -18.70
N LYS A 376 -3.54 8.67 -19.99
CA LYS A 376 -4.22 9.86 -20.48
C LYS A 376 -5.60 10.02 -19.86
N ASP A 377 -5.86 11.20 -19.29
CA ASP A 377 -7.16 11.59 -18.74
C ASP A 377 -7.34 13.11 -18.88
N THR A 378 -7.80 13.50 -20.05
CA THR A 378 -8.05 14.89 -20.46
C THR A 378 -9.53 15.11 -20.78
N ALA A 379 -9.89 16.28 -21.25
CA ALA A 379 -11.25 16.57 -21.71
C ALA A 379 -11.67 15.77 -22.97
N THR A 380 -10.71 15.29 -23.74
CA THR A 380 -10.93 14.60 -25.02
C THR A 380 -10.48 13.15 -25.03
N GLU A 381 -9.61 12.76 -24.10
CA GLU A 381 -9.07 11.39 -23.96
C GLU A 381 -9.15 11.00 -22.49
N ASP A 382 -9.95 10.03 -22.15
CA ASP A 382 -10.21 9.59 -20.78
C ASP A 382 -9.86 8.09 -20.55
N ASN A 383 -8.81 7.64 -21.22
CA ASN A 383 -8.37 6.26 -21.23
C ASN A 383 -8.18 5.72 -19.80
N PHE A 384 -7.50 6.48 -18.93
CA PHE A 384 -7.25 6.06 -17.56
C PHE A 384 -8.55 5.82 -16.80
N ARG A 385 -9.52 6.74 -16.90
CA ARG A 385 -10.84 6.57 -16.27
C ARG A 385 -11.58 5.34 -16.81
N GLN A 386 -11.59 5.16 -18.14
CA GLN A 386 -12.25 4.01 -18.76
C GLN A 386 -11.64 2.68 -18.33
N ILE A 387 -10.30 2.61 -18.18
CA ILE A 387 -9.62 1.42 -17.67
C ILE A 387 -10.04 1.17 -16.21
N VAL A 388 -9.98 2.18 -15.34
CA VAL A 388 -10.15 2.01 -13.88
C VAL A 388 -11.62 1.77 -13.50
N ILE A 389 -12.56 2.59 -14.02
CA ILE A 389 -13.98 2.56 -13.62
C ILE A 389 -14.97 2.39 -14.79
N GLY A 390 -14.51 2.39 -16.04
CA GLY A 390 -15.35 2.18 -17.21
C GLY A 390 -16.17 3.41 -17.65
N GLU A 391 -17.34 3.16 -18.23
CA GLU A 391 -18.19 4.12 -18.91
C GLU A 391 -19.30 4.67 -18.01
N GLU A 392 -19.60 5.98 -18.13
CA GLU A 392 -20.75 6.62 -17.48
C GLU A 392 -22.08 6.04 -17.99
N GLY A 393 -23.02 5.82 -17.07
CA GLY A 393 -24.32 5.24 -17.36
C GLY A 393 -24.33 3.73 -17.56
N LYS A 394 -23.16 3.08 -17.71
CA LYS A 394 -23.01 1.62 -17.74
C LYS A 394 -22.37 1.09 -16.46
N HIS A 395 -21.20 1.60 -16.12
CA HIS A 395 -20.43 1.12 -14.98
C HIS A 395 -20.56 2.02 -13.76
N TRP A 396 -20.76 3.31 -13.97
CA TRP A 396 -20.87 4.30 -12.91
C TRP A 396 -21.78 5.46 -13.30
N GLU A 397 -22.24 6.21 -12.29
CA GLU A 397 -22.92 7.49 -12.43
C GLU A 397 -22.32 8.52 -11.48
N LYS A 398 -22.50 9.82 -11.80
CA LYS A 398 -22.02 10.89 -10.92
C LYS A 398 -22.88 11.02 -9.68
N THR A 399 -22.23 11.18 -8.54
CA THR A 399 -22.89 11.56 -7.28
C THR A 399 -23.09 13.07 -7.22
N SER A 400 -23.96 13.54 -6.31
CA SER A 400 -24.24 14.97 -6.12
C SER A 400 -23.02 15.76 -5.63
N ASP A 401 -22.07 15.12 -4.95
CA ASP A 401 -20.81 15.66 -4.50
C ASP A 401 -19.69 15.60 -5.57
N GLY A 402 -20.03 15.13 -6.79
CA GLY A 402 -19.11 15.04 -7.93
C GLY A 402 -18.26 13.76 -7.95
N GLY A 403 -18.49 12.84 -7.03
CA GLY A 403 -17.86 11.52 -7.00
C GLY A 403 -18.43 10.55 -8.05
N TYR A 404 -18.09 9.28 -7.92
CA TYR A 404 -18.48 8.20 -8.83
C TYR A 404 -19.18 7.09 -8.03
N MET A 405 -20.46 6.83 -8.34
CA MET A 405 -21.24 5.73 -7.76
C MET A 405 -21.24 4.56 -8.72
N PRO A 406 -20.81 3.37 -8.29
CA PRO A 406 -20.81 2.19 -9.15
C PRO A 406 -22.22 1.70 -9.46
N ILE A 407 -22.45 1.27 -10.70
CA ILE A 407 -23.69 0.64 -11.16
C ILE A 407 -23.49 -0.88 -11.20
N ASN A 408 -24.04 -1.58 -10.23
CA ASN A 408 -23.96 -3.03 -10.16
C ASN A 408 -25.08 -3.69 -11.01
N PRO A 409 -24.85 -4.87 -11.63
CA PRO A 409 -23.61 -5.68 -11.56
C PRO A 409 -22.53 -5.27 -12.58
N ALA A 410 -22.78 -4.33 -13.49
CA ALA A 410 -21.86 -4.01 -14.58
C ALA A 410 -20.49 -3.52 -14.08
N PHE A 411 -20.44 -2.80 -12.95
CA PHE A 411 -19.18 -2.32 -12.39
C PHE A 411 -18.21 -3.46 -12.03
N ALA A 412 -18.70 -4.67 -11.78
CA ALA A 412 -17.84 -5.83 -11.49
C ALA A 412 -16.91 -6.18 -12.67
N GLU A 413 -17.22 -5.75 -13.91
CA GLU A 413 -16.33 -5.90 -15.06
C GLU A 413 -14.97 -5.18 -14.84
N LYS A 414 -14.91 -4.24 -13.89
CA LYS A 414 -13.72 -3.44 -13.56
C LYS A 414 -12.93 -3.95 -12.36
N ASP A 415 -13.35 -5.01 -11.70
CA ASP A 415 -12.69 -5.49 -10.48
C ASP A 415 -11.22 -5.86 -10.70
N ASP A 416 -10.89 -6.42 -11.86
CA ASP A 416 -9.53 -6.81 -12.23
C ASP A 416 -8.77 -5.75 -13.07
N ALA A 417 -9.29 -4.53 -13.22
CA ALA A 417 -8.64 -3.47 -14.02
C ALA A 417 -7.23 -3.11 -13.52
N HIS A 418 -6.97 -3.26 -12.20
CA HIS A 418 -5.66 -3.00 -11.57
C HIS A 418 -4.54 -3.89 -12.12
N ILE A 419 -4.86 -5.07 -12.67
CA ILE A 419 -3.90 -5.99 -13.29
C ILE A 419 -3.21 -5.31 -14.49
N TYR A 420 -3.96 -4.50 -15.23
CA TYR A 420 -3.53 -3.89 -16.49
C TYR A 420 -2.95 -2.48 -16.34
N LEU A 421 -2.82 -1.97 -15.11
CA LEU A 421 -2.15 -0.71 -14.85
C LEU A 421 -0.63 -0.89 -14.94
N ASN A 422 0.06 0.12 -15.50
CA ASN A 422 1.52 0.21 -15.56
C ASN A 422 1.88 1.69 -15.35
N GLY A 423 1.90 2.09 -14.11
CA GLY A 423 1.85 3.47 -13.67
C GLY A 423 0.41 3.95 -13.46
N THR A 424 0.23 5.02 -12.72
CA THR A 424 -1.06 5.59 -12.37
C THR A 424 -1.12 7.08 -12.68
N ASN A 425 -2.29 7.57 -13.05
CA ASN A 425 -2.55 9.01 -13.06
C ASN A 425 -2.83 9.44 -11.61
N GLU A 426 -1.79 9.86 -10.89
CA GLU A 426 -1.86 10.17 -9.45
C GLU A 426 -2.79 11.34 -9.15
N ASN A 427 -3.02 12.24 -10.12
CA ASN A 427 -3.97 13.34 -9.98
C ASN A 427 -5.43 12.89 -10.00
N LYS A 428 -5.73 11.68 -10.48
CA LYS A 428 -7.08 11.19 -10.74
C LYS A 428 -7.40 9.87 -10.03
N TYR A 429 -6.39 9.07 -9.70
CA TYR A 429 -6.60 7.68 -9.31
C TYR A 429 -7.46 7.54 -8.06
N THR A 430 -7.19 8.34 -7.02
CA THR A 430 -7.95 8.28 -5.75
C THR A 430 -9.46 8.43 -5.99
N GLN A 431 -9.88 9.42 -6.77
CA GLN A 431 -11.31 9.65 -7.00
C GLN A 431 -11.99 8.50 -7.77
N TYR A 432 -11.27 7.85 -8.69
CA TYR A 432 -11.80 6.68 -9.42
C TYR A 432 -11.81 5.44 -8.54
N TRP A 433 -10.74 5.24 -7.77
CA TRP A 433 -10.67 4.14 -6.83
C TRP A 433 -11.78 4.19 -5.78
N LEU A 434 -12.19 5.38 -5.31
CA LEU A 434 -13.30 5.53 -4.37
C LEU A 434 -14.63 4.98 -4.90
N ALA A 435 -14.84 4.90 -6.22
CA ALA A 435 -15.99 4.20 -6.78
C ALA A 435 -16.02 2.73 -6.34
N ARG A 436 -14.86 2.08 -6.18
CA ARG A 436 -14.77 0.69 -5.69
C ARG A 436 -15.11 0.57 -4.22
N VAL A 437 -14.69 1.55 -3.41
CA VAL A 437 -15.01 1.60 -1.98
C VAL A 437 -16.52 1.80 -1.78
N ARG A 438 -17.15 2.63 -2.61
CA ARG A 438 -18.61 2.87 -2.60
C ARG A 438 -19.47 1.67 -3.01
N LYS A 439 -18.87 0.59 -3.55
CA LYS A 439 -19.62 -0.67 -3.80
C LYS A 439 -20.26 -1.23 -2.53
N GLN A 440 -19.68 -0.96 -1.39
CA GLN A 440 -20.17 -1.37 -0.09
C GLN A 440 -20.32 -0.14 0.81
N PRO A 441 -21.56 0.27 1.13
CA PRO A 441 -21.84 1.50 1.89
C PRO A 441 -21.09 1.58 3.22
N GLU A 442 -21.02 0.47 3.96
CA GLU A 442 -20.32 0.43 5.25
C GLU A 442 -18.81 0.61 5.11
N LEU A 443 -18.18 0.02 4.09
CA LEU A 443 -16.77 0.24 3.82
C LEU A 443 -16.50 1.71 3.48
N PHE A 444 -17.39 2.35 2.72
CA PHE A 444 -17.26 3.76 2.38
C PHE A 444 -17.45 4.66 3.60
N ARG A 445 -18.39 4.31 4.51
CA ARG A 445 -18.56 5.00 5.79
C ARG A 445 -17.29 4.88 6.64
N ALA A 446 -16.80 3.66 6.83
CA ALA A 446 -15.57 3.41 7.57
C ALA A 446 -14.39 4.21 7.02
N TRP A 447 -14.19 4.18 5.69
CA TRP A 447 -13.16 4.95 5.03
C TRP A 447 -13.34 6.45 5.27
N SER A 448 -14.56 6.97 5.15
CA SER A 448 -14.84 8.40 5.33
C SER A 448 -14.57 8.87 6.76
N GLU A 449 -14.98 8.10 7.77
CA GLU A 449 -14.73 8.41 9.19
C GLU A 449 -13.23 8.37 9.52
N LEU A 450 -12.52 7.35 9.05
CA LEU A 450 -11.09 7.23 9.30
C LEU A 450 -10.27 8.34 8.62
N MET A 451 -10.73 8.80 7.44
CA MET A 451 -10.04 9.83 6.66
C MET A 451 -10.43 11.26 7.05
N GLU A 452 -11.32 11.44 8.03
CA GLU A 452 -11.61 12.77 8.55
C GLU A 452 -10.30 13.40 9.08
N ASP A 453 -9.99 14.61 8.63
CA ASP A 453 -8.77 15.37 8.99
C ASP A 453 -7.45 14.61 8.78
N ALA A 454 -7.43 13.58 7.91
CA ALA A 454 -6.25 12.72 7.71
C ALA A 454 -4.99 13.49 7.26
N ASP A 455 -5.15 14.63 6.61
CA ASP A 455 -4.02 15.47 6.21
C ASP A 455 -3.37 16.22 7.38
N GLU A 456 -4.10 16.40 8.51
CA GLU A 456 -3.62 17.09 9.72
C GLU A 456 -3.04 16.09 10.73
N VAL A 457 -3.67 14.92 10.86
CA VAL A 457 -3.30 13.92 11.88
C VAL A 457 -2.40 12.81 11.35
N GLY A 458 -2.29 12.65 10.03
CA GLY A 458 -1.61 11.52 9.39
C GLY A 458 -0.09 11.55 9.53
N VAL A 459 0.51 10.42 9.90
CA VAL A 459 1.95 10.18 9.94
C VAL A 459 2.30 9.06 8.95
N TYR A 460 3.16 9.38 7.99
CA TYR A 460 3.59 8.45 6.96
C TYR A 460 4.80 7.63 7.38
N THR A 461 4.92 6.44 6.82
CA THR A 461 6.17 5.70 6.91
C THR A 461 7.22 6.31 5.97
N ILE A 462 8.38 6.64 6.50
CA ILE A 462 9.52 7.15 5.72
C ILE A 462 9.95 6.14 4.64
N ALA A 463 9.80 4.84 4.93
CA ALA A 463 10.20 3.78 4.02
C ALA A 463 9.30 3.62 2.76
N ALA A 464 8.16 4.33 2.68
CA ALA A 464 7.22 4.20 1.57
C ALA A 464 7.86 4.52 0.22
N PHE A 465 8.67 5.58 0.17
CA PHE A 465 9.26 6.14 -1.05
C PHE A 465 10.78 5.97 -1.16
N THR A 466 11.39 5.06 -0.38
CA THR A 466 12.83 4.79 -0.53
C THR A 466 13.13 4.22 -1.92
N PRO A 467 14.20 4.70 -2.58
CA PRO A 467 14.77 4.00 -3.73
C PRO A 467 15.35 2.63 -3.32
N PRO A 468 15.90 1.85 -4.23
CA PRO A 468 16.69 0.66 -3.90
C PRO A 468 17.87 1.02 -2.99
N LEU A 469 17.78 0.65 -1.70
CA LEU A 469 18.83 0.82 -0.70
C LEU A 469 19.41 -0.56 -0.38
N ALA A 470 20.72 -0.71 -0.52
CA ALA A 470 21.37 -2.02 -0.55
C ALA A 470 21.20 -2.82 0.76
N ASP A 471 21.55 -2.22 1.89
CA ASP A 471 21.46 -2.90 3.20
C ASP A 471 20.01 -2.91 3.72
N TYR A 472 19.25 -1.84 3.53
CA TYR A 472 17.83 -1.80 3.90
C TYR A 472 17.06 -2.94 3.22
N ASN A 473 17.17 -3.08 1.90
CA ASN A 473 16.47 -4.12 1.15
C ASN A 473 16.96 -5.53 1.50
N THR A 474 18.25 -5.69 1.81
CA THR A 474 18.83 -6.99 2.20
C THR A 474 18.31 -7.48 3.55
N TYR A 475 18.18 -6.59 4.54
CA TYR A 475 17.90 -6.98 5.92
C TYR A 475 16.45 -6.78 6.34
N ARG A 476 15.67 -5.92 5.67
CA ARG A 476 14.31 -5.52 6.07
C ARG A 476 13.42 -6.71 6.42
N SER A 477 13.28 -7.67 5.51
CA SER A 477 12.38 -8.82 5.72
C SER A 477 12.79 -9.66 6.95
N SER A 478 14.11 -9.90 7.15
CA SER A 478 14.61 -10.64 8.31
C SER A 478 14.40 -9.89 9.62
N VAL A 479 14.49 -8.56 9.59
CA VAL A 479 14.24 -7.67 10.73
C VAL A 479 12.75 -7.70 11.11
N GLU A 480 11.87 -7.51 10.15
CA GLU A 480 10.42 -7.48 10.36
C GLU A 480 9.87 -8.84 10.84
N GLU A 481 10.32 -9.94 10.24
CA GLU A 481 9.93 -11.31 10.64
C GLU A 481 10.39 -11.66 12.08
N TYR A 482 11.63 -11.29 12.41
CA TYR A 482 12.15 -11.48 13.76
C TYR A 482 11.36 -10.64 14.77
N ALA A 483 11.15 -9.36 14.47
CA ALA A 483 10.39 -8.44 15.29
C ALA A 483 8.95 -8.92 15.54
N GLN A 484 8.26 -9.37 14.50
CA GLN A 484 6.93 -9.96 14.62
C GLN A 484 6.93 -11.17 15.58
N THR A 485 7.87 -12.08 15.44
CA THR A 485 7.99 -13.25 16.32
C THR A 485 8.23 -12.85 17.76
N GLN A 486 9.14 -11.90 17.99
CA GLN A 486 9.51 -11.47 19.35
C GLN A 486 8.41 -10.65 20.03
N PHE A 487 7.62 -9.88 19.27
CA PHE A 487 6.47 -9.19 19.82
C PHE A 487 5.50 -10.17 20.52
N TYR A 488 5.16 -11.30 19.89
CA TYR A 488 4.25 -12.28 20.50
C TYR A 488 4.84 -13.01 21.70
N VAL A 489 6.16 -13.15 21.76
CA VAL A 489 6.85 -13.66 22.97
C VAL A 489 6.70 -12.63 24.09
N MET A 490 7.01 -11.35 23.83
CA MET A 490 6.92 -10.29 24.84
C MET A 490 5.48 -9.96 25.23
N LEU A 491 4.52 -10.07 24.31
CA LEU A 491 3.09 -9.95 24.62
C LEU A 491 2.69 -10.94 25.72
N LYS A 492 3.23 -12.17 25.68
CA LYS A 492 2.90 -13.22 26.62
C LYS A 492 3.74 -13.15 27.89
N ASP A 493 5.04 -12.91 27.77
CA ASP A 493 6.02 -13.08 28.85
C ASP A 493 6.55 -11.74 29.43
N GLY A 494 6.07 -10.59 28.88
CA GLY A 494 6.49 -9.24 29.26
C GLY A 494 7.77 -8.76 28.57
N ALA A 495 8.07 -7.47 28.71
CA ALA A 495 9.21 -6.81 28.07
C ALA A 495 10.58 -7.15 28.68
N GLY A 496 10.65 -7.99 29.72
CA GLY A 496 11.91 -8.31 30.41
C GLY A 496 13.03 -8.90 29.55
N ILE A 497 12.71 -9.35 28.33
CA ILE A 497 13.69 -9.85 27.35
C ILE A 497 14.07 -8.81 26.28
N LEU A 498 13.51 -7.59 26.32
CA LEU A 498 13.62 -6.59 25.24
C LEU A 498 15.08 -6.27 24.90
N ASP A 499 15.96 -6.05 25.89
CA ASP A 499 17.37 -5.77 25.64
C ASP A 499 18.06 -6.88 24.83
N SER A 500 17.74 -8.14 25.15
CA SER A 500 18.27 -9.29 24.41
C SER A 500 17.70 -9.35 22.99
N VAL A 501 16.41 -9.05 22.83
CA VAL A 501 15.75 -8.99 21.52
C VAL A 501 16.37 -7.88 20.66
N LEU A 502 16.55 -6.68 21.19
CA LEU A 502 17.17 -5.56 20.48
C LEU A 502 18.63 -5.85 20.11
N SER A 503 19.39 -6.49 20.98
CA SER A 503 20.76 -6.91 20.66
C SER A 503 20.81 -7.87 19.45
N GLN A 504 19.89 -8.83 19.39
CA GLN A 504 19.79 -9.76 18.25
C GLN A 504 19.25 -9.08 17.00
N LEU A 505 18.24 -8.24 17.13
CA LEU A 505 17.62 -7.47 16.04
C LEU A 505 18.65 -6.59 15.35
N ASN A 506 19.36 -5.77 16.14
CA ASN A 506 20.29 -4.78 15.63
C ASN A 506 21.53 -5.45 15.03
N GLY A 507 22.15 -6.40 15.76
CA GLY A 507 23.35 -7.08 15.31
C GLY A 507 23.09 -8.18 14.28
N ASN A 508 22.51 -9.31 14.73
CA ASN A 508 22.44 -10.53 13.93
C ASN A 508 21.42 -10.47 12.80
N LYS A 509 20.33 -9.70 12.98
CA LYS A 509 19.30 -9.51 11.95
C LYS A 509 19.61 -8.35 11.01
N GLY A 510 20.58 -7.52 11.34
CA GLY A 510 21.07 -6.44 10.49
C GLY A 510 20.25 -5.15 10.54
N CYS A 511 19.44 -4.95 11.59
CA CYS A 511 18.66 -3.73 11.75
C CYS A 511 19.55 -2.49 11.80
N ASP A 512 20.74 -2.53 12.46
CA ASP A 512 21.70 -1.42 12.48
C ASP A 512 22.15 -1.02 11.07
N LYS A 513 22.38 -2.01 10.18
CA LYS A 513 22.79 -1.74 8.79
C LYS A 513 21.64 -1.15 7.98
N ALA A 514 20.44 -1.74 8.09
CA ALA A 514 19.27 -1.21 7.43
C ALA A 514 18.95 0.23 7.90
N THR A 515 19.07 0.48 9.20
CA THR A 515 18.88 1.82 9.80
C THR A 515 19.94 2.81 9.32
N ALA A 516 21.19 2.41 9.22
CA ALA A 516 22.25 3.29 8.71
C ALA A 516 22.03 3.65 7.24
N ASP A 517 21.61 2.71 6.43
CA ASP A 517 21.35 2.89 5.00
C ASP A 517 20.16 3.83 4.74
N ILE A 518 19.02 3.57 5.40
CA ILE A 518 17.85 4.45 5.28
C ILE A 518 18.11 5.86 5.83
N ASN A 519 18.88 6.01 6.90
CA ASN A 519 19.26 7.32 7.44
C ASN A 519 20.21 8.09 6.51
N ASN A 520 21.11 7.39 5.82
CA ASN A 520 21.97 8.02 4.83
C ASN A 520 21.15 8.62 3.69
N TRP A 521 20.17 7.88 3.16
CA TRP A 521 19.23 8.38 2.16
C TRP A 521 18.37 9.51 2.72
N TYR A 522 17.75 9.34 3.88
CA TYR A 522 16.87 10.32 4.51
C TYR A 522 17.57 11.68 4.67
N LYS A 523 18.75 11.71 5.29
CA LYS A 523 19.50 12.96 5.57
C LYS A 523 20.12 13.59 4.32
N ASN A 524 20.46 12.82 3.30
CA ASN A 524 21.19 13.32 2.13
C ASN A 524 20.33 13.57 0.90
N VAL A 525 19.15 12.96 0.81
CA VAL A 525 18.26 13.03 -0.35
C VAL A 525 16.88 13.55 0.07
N TYR A 526 16.19 12.85 0.97
CA TYR A 526 14.79 13.11 1.28
C TYR A 526 14.55 14.46 1.98
N THR A 527 15.43 14.90 2.88
CA THR A 527 15.27 16.16 3.63
C THR A 527 15.92 17.38 2.97
N LYS A 528 16.49 17.25 1.78
CA LYS A 528 17.09 18.36 1.01
C LYS A 528 16.14 18.91 -0.03
#